data_45ae17cfb7ed6b1492cf1c8103b3c14f
#
_entry.id   45ae17cfb7ed6b1492cf1c8103b3c14f
#
_cell.length_a   1.000
_cell.length_b   1.000
_cell.length_c   1.000
_cell.angle_alpha   90.00
_cell.angle_beta   90.00
_cell.angle_gamma   90.00
#
_symmetry.space_group_name_H-M   'P 1'
#
loop_
_entity.id
_entity.type
_entity.pdbx_description
1 polymer ?
#
loop_
_entity_poly.entity_id
_entity_poly.type
_entity_poly.pdbx_seq_one_letter_code
_entity_poly.pdbx_strand_id
1 'polypeptide(L)'
;MKIIILGAGTVGTTLAISLSQEDNDITVVDKDQSTLHHLEEEADINTVNGSCSYPNTLVNSGIKEADMVVAVTGSDEINIVSCLISKVLSENVKTIA
;
A
#
# COMPACT_ATOMS: atom_id res chain seq x y z
N MET A 1 -0.80 -7.26 12.09
CA MET A 1 -0.10 -7.55 10.83
C MET A 1 0.26 -6.23 10.14
N LYS A 2 1.40 -6.19 9.49
CA LYS A 2 1.81 -5.00 8.73
C LYS A 2 1.40 -5.16 7.27
N ILE A 3 0.54 -4.25 6.78
CA ILE A 3 -0.05 -4.33 5.44
C ILE A 3 0.25 -3.04 4.67
N ILE A 4 0.73 -3.19 3.45
CA ILE A 4 0.93 -2.07 2.53
C ILE A 4 -0.16 -2.14 1.47
N ILE A 5 -0.88 -1.03 1.30
CA ILE A 5 -1.92 -0.91 0.28
C ILE A 5 -1.43 0.05 -0.79
N LEU A 6 -1.34 -0.45 -2.02
CA LEU A 6 -0.89 0.34 -3.16
C LEU A 6 -2.12 0.84 -3.91
N GLY A 7 -2.37 2.14 -3.82
CA GLY A 7 -3.51 2.78 -4.43
C GLY A 7 -4.52 3.27 -3.40
N ALA A 8 -4.87 4.54 -3.46
CA ALA A 8 -5.82 5.18 -2.55
C ALA A 8 -7.12 5.59 -3.26
N GLY A 9 -7.54 4.81 -4.23
CA GLY A 9 -8.84 4.96 -4.86
C GLY A 9 -9.94 4.40 -3.95
N THR A 10 -11.12 4.17 -4.51
CA THR A 10 -12.28 3.71 -3.73
C THR A 10 -11.98 2.41 -2.98
N VAL A 11 -11.39 1.42 -3.66
CA VAL A 11 -11.12 0.12 -3.05
C VAL A 11 -10.03 0.23 -1.99
N GLY A 12 -8.92 0.89 -2.32
CA GLY A 12 -7.78 1.03 -1.39
C GLY A 12 -8.16 1.79 -0.13
N THR A 13 -8.91 2.88 -0.29
CA THR A 13 -9.38 3.69 0.84
C THR A 13 -10.29 2.88 1.76
N THR A 14 -11.24 2.15 1.16
CA THR A 14 -12.17 1.32 1.93
C THR A 14 -11.42 0.23 2.71
N LEU A 15 -10.47 -0.44 2.05
CA LEU A 15 -9.65 -1.46 2.71
C LEU A 15 -8.81 -0.86 3.85
N ALA A 16 -8.18 0.28 3.60
CA ALA A 16 -7.32 0.92 4.59
C ALA A 16 -8.10 1.26 5.86
N ILE A 17 -9.27 1.86 5.71
CA ILE A 17 -10.10 2.23 6.86
C ILE A 17 -10.54 0.98 7.61
N SER A 18 -11.04 -0.02 6.87
CA SER A 18 -11.56 -1.24 7.48
C SER A 18 -10.47 -2.01 8.22
N LEU A 19 -9.31 -2.19 7.59
CA LEU A 19 -8.22 -2.96 8.19
C LEU A 19 -7.54 -2.23 9.34
N SER A 20 -7.52 -0.89 9.31
CA SER A 20 -6.94 -0.12 10.40
C SER A 20 -7.73 -0.26 11.69
N GLN A 21 -9.00 -0.63 11.60
CA GLN A 21 -9.86 -0.83 12.77
C GLN A 21 -9.64 -2.19 13.42
N GLU A 22 -8.86 -3.07 12.80
CA GLU A 22 -8.64 -4.45 13.26
C GLU A 22 -7.23 -4.68 13.81
N ASP A 23 -6.62 -3.66 14.37
CA ASP A 23 -5.30 -3.74 15.00
C ASP A 23 -4.20 -4.12 14.01
N ASN A 24 -4.25 -3.56 12.81
CA ASN A 24 -3.23 -3.71 11.79
C ASN A 24 -2.42 -2.42 11.63
N ASP A 25 -1.16 -2.57 11.28
CA ASP A 25 -0.29 -1.45 10.92
C ASP A 25 -0.41 -1.26 9.41
N ILE A 26 -1.11 -0.20 8.99
CA ILE A 26 -1.45 0.05 7.60
C ILE A 26 -0.63 1.19 7.03
N THR A 27 -0.04 0.97 5.86
CA THR A 27 0.61 2.02 5.07
C THR A 27 -0.05 2.05 3.71
N VAL A 28 -0.48 3.24 3.27
CA VAL A 28 -1.10 3.43 1.96
C VAL A 28 -0.17 4.26 1.07
N VAL A 29 0.04 3.80 -0.15
CA VAL A 29 0.89 4.44 -1.14
C VAL A 29 0.04 4.95 -2.29
N ASP A 30 0.22 6.23 -2.65
CA ASP A 30 -0.45 6.80 -3.81
C ASP A 30 0.33 8.01 -4.32
N LYS A 31 0.13 8.36 -5.58
CA LYS A 31 0.75 9.55 -6.17
C LYS A 31 0.00 10.83 -5.81
N ASP A 32 -1.25 10.73 -5.39
CA ASP A 32 -2.10 11.88 -5.07
C ASP A 32 -1.99 12.23 -3.60
N GLN A 33 -1.20 13.25 -3.30
CA GLN A 33 -0.97 13.71 -1.94
C GLN A 33 -2.25 14.13 -1.23
N SER A 34 -3.18 14.76 -1.95
CA SER A 34 -4.41 15.24 -1.32
C SER A 34 -5.32 14.09 -0.88
N THR A 35 -5.38 13.02 -1.68
CA THR A 35 -6.13 11.82 -1.31
C THR A 35 -5.55 11.18 -0.05
N LEU A 36 -4.23 11.08 0.02
CA LEU A 36 -3.55 10.52 1.19
C LEU A 36 -3.82 11.38 2.43
N HIS A 37 -3.79 12.69 2.27
CA HIS A 37 -4.03 13.61 3.39
C HIS A 37 -5.45 13.44 3.95
N HIS A 38 -6.45 13.33 3.08
CA HIS A 38 -7.83 13.07 3.50
C HIS A 38 -7.95 11.74 4.24
N LEU A 39 -7.26 10.73 3.75
CA LEU A 39 -7.31 9.40 4.37
C LEU A 39 -6.69 9.40 5.76
N GLU A 40 -5.60 10.15 5.96
CA GLU A 40 -4.98 10.29 7.27
C GLU A 40 -5.91 10.94 8.29
N GLU A 41 -6.81 11.79 7.84
CA GLU A 41 -7.79 12.42 8.72
C GLU A 41 -8.89 11.45 9.17
N GLU A 42 -9.13 10.40 8.39
CA GLU A 42 -10.23 9.45 8.64
C GLU A 42 -9.80 8.18 9.37
N ALA A 43 -8.52 7.81 9.30
CA ALA A 43 -8.05 6.55 9.83
C ALA A 43 -6.64 6.68 10.39
N ASP A 44 -6.31 5.82 11.33
CA ASP A 44 -4.98 5.74 11.92
C ASP A 44 -4.09 4.91 11.00
N ILE A 45 -3.50 5.55 10.02
CA ILE A 45 -2.67 4.91 9.00
C ILE A 45 -1.43 5.75 8.72
N ASN A 46 -0.44 5.10 8.10
CA ASN A 46 0.72 5.80 7.55
C ASN A 46 0.52 5.96 6.05
N THR A 47 1.10 7.00 5.47
CA THR A 47 1.01 7.24 4.04
C THR A 47 2.39 7.48 3.45
N VAL A 48 2.55 7.09 2.18
CA VAL A 48 3.75 7.38 1.40
C VAL A 48 3.31 7.91 0.06
N ASN A 49 3.74 9.12 -0.28
CA ASN A 49 3.41 9.73 -1.56
C ASN A 49 4.49 9.35 -2.58
N GLY A 50 4.11 8.56 -3.58
CA GLY A 50 5.04 8.12 -4.60
C GLY A 50 4.41 7.12 -5.56
N SER A 51 5.19 6.70 -6.53
CA SER A 51 4.76 5.71 -7.51
C SER A 51 4.87 4.31 -6.93
N CYS A 52 3.78 3.54 -7.01
CA CYS A 52 3.72 2.18 -6.47
C CYS A 52 4.69 1.21 -7.15
N SER A 53 5.12 1.51 -8.37
CA SER A 53 6.01 0.63 -9.13
C SER A 53 7.49 0.98 -8.96
N TYR A 54 7.83 1.94 -8.12
CA TYR A 54 9.23 2.28 -7.87
C TYR A 54 9.74 1.55 -6.64
N PRO A 55 10.87 0.83 -6.76
CA PRO A 55 11.44 0.10 -5.62
C PRO A 55 11.68 0.97 -4.39
N ASN A 56 12.18 2.21 -4.58
CA ASN A 56 12.43 3.10 -3.45
C ASN A 56 11.15 3.44 -2.69
N THR A 57 10.04 3.62 -3.42
CA THR A 57 8.75 3.89 -2.79
C THR A 57 8.34 2.71 -1.89
N LEU A 58 8.52 1.50 -2.39
CA LEU A 58 8.18 0.29 -1.63
C LEU A 58 9.08 0.13 -0.40
N VAL A 59 10.37 0.41 -0.55
CA VAL A 59 11.29 0.36 0.58
C VAL A 59 10.89 1.38 1.66
N ASN A 60 10.56 2.60 1.23
CA ASN A 60 10.11 3.65 2.15
C ASN A 60 8.80 3.31 2.84
N SER A 61 8.00 2.44 2.23
CA SER A 61 6.71 2.00 2.79
C SER A 61 6.88 0.86 3.79
N GLY A 62 8.09 0.32 3.94
CA GLY A 62 8.36 -0.76 4.88
C GLY A 62 8.15 -2.15 4.30
N ILE A 63 8.41 -2.32 3.00
CA ILE A 63 8.19 -3.61 2.33
C ILE A 63 8.96 -4.76 2.99
N LYS A 64 10.13 -4.48 3.55
CA LYS A 64 10.98 -5.54 4.12
C LYS A 64 10.40 -6.12 5.40
N GLU A 65 9.55 -5.37 6.09
CA GLU A 65 8.89 -5.80 7.32
C GLU A 65 7.41 -6.11 7.12
N ALA A 66 6.90 -5.93 5.90
CA ALA A 66 5.48 -6.13 5.63
C ALA A 66 5.12 -7.61 5.57
N ASP A 67 3.93 -7.91 6.07
CA ASP A 67 3.35 -9.25 5.97
C ASP A 67 2.60 -9.42 4.65
N MET A 68 2.00 -8.34 4.15
CA MET A 68 1.15 -8.40 2.96
C MET A 68 1.22 -7.09 2.18
N VAL A 69 1.14 -7.20 0.87
CA VAL A 69 0.98 -6.06 -0.06
C VAL A 69 -0.28 -6.30 -0.87
N VAL A 70 -1.17 -5.31 -0.87
CA VAL A 70 -2.40 -5.34 -1.65
C VAL A 70 -2.32 -4.25 -2.71
N ALA A 71 -2.27 -4.63 -3.98
CA ALA A 71 -2.15 -3.68 -5.08
C ALA A 71 -3.52 -3.49 -5.73
N VAL A 72 -4.10 -2.31 -5.54
CA VAL A 72 -5.44 -1.97 -6.00
C VAL A 72 -5.48 -0.60 -6.68
N THR A 73 -4.44 -0.29 -7.45
CA THR A 73 -4.41 0.91 -8.29
C THR A 73 -5.37 0.73 -9.48
N GLY A 74 -5.64 1.80 -10.20
CA GLY A 74 -6.46 1.73 -11.39
C GLY A 74 -5.79 1.05 -12.59
N SER A 75 -4.55 0.60 -12.46
CA SER A 75 -3.80 -0.03 -13.55
C SER A 75 -3.42 -1.47 -13.19
N ASP A 76 -3.95 -2.43 -13.96
CA ASP A 76 -3.60 -3.84 -13.77
C ASP A 76 -2.10 -4.07 -13.94
N GLU A 77 -1.48 -3.35 -14.90
CA GLU A 77 -0.05 -3.49 -15.15
C GLU A 77 0.78 -3.04 -13.94
N ILE A 78 0.43 -1.89 -13.36
CA ILE A 78 1.11 -1.39 -12.16
C ILE A 78 0.91 -2.35 -11.00
N ASN A 79 -0.30 -2.90 -10.85
CA ASN A 79 -0.60 -3.85 -9.78
C ASN A 79 0.29 -5.08 -9.90
N ILE A 80 0.43 -5.65 -11.10
CA ILE A 80 1.26 -6.82 -11.33
C ILE A 80 2.74 -6.51 -11.10
N VAL A 81 3.23 -5.43 -11.70
CA VAL A 81 4.65 -5.04 -11.58
C VAL A 81 5.02 -4.75 -10.13
N SER A 82 4.15 -4.03 -9.42
CA SER A 82 4.40 -3.70 -8.01
C SER A 82 4.48 -4.94 -7.13
N CYS A 83 3.62 -5.93 -7.39
CA CYS A 83 3.65 -7.19 -6.66
C CYS A 83 4.93 -7.97 -6.95
N LEU A 84 5.37 -8.01 -8.21
CA LEU A 84 6.61 -8.66 -8.57
C LEU A 84 7.82 -8.01 -7.90
N ILE A 85 7.89 -6.69 -7.92
CA ILE A 85 8.97 -5.96 -7.26
C ILE A 85 8.94 -6.19 -5.75
N SER A 86 7.75 -6.21 -5.16
CA SER A 86 7.60 -6.48 -3.74
C SER A 86 8.17 -7.84 -3.36
N LYS A 87 7.91 -8.86 -4.16
CA LYS A 87 8.44 -10.21 -3.93
C LYS A 87 9.96 -10.27 -4.06
N VAL A 88 10.51 -9.49 -4.99
CA VAL A 88 11.97 -9.41 -5.13
C VAL A 88 12.59 -8.75 -3.90
N LEU A 89 11.96 -7.70 -3.38
CA LEU A 89 12.47 -6.98 -2.22
C LEU A 89 12.23 -7.72 -0.90
N SER A 90 11.19 -8.54 -0.83
CA SER A 90 10.82 -9.27 0.38
C SER A 90 10.17 -10.61 -0.02
N GLU A 91 10.97 -11.66 -0.07
CA GLU A 91 10.51 -12.94 -0.62
C GLU A 91 9.35 -13.60 0.13
N ASN A 92 9.21 -13.29 1.42
CA ASN A 92 8.16 -13.88 2.26
C ASN A 92 6.86 -13.07 2.31
N VAL A 93 6.82 -11.91 1.68
CA VAL A 93 5.62 -11.09 1.69
C VAL A 93 4.53 -11.75 0.84
N LYS A 94 3.28 -11.67 1.31
CA LYS A 94 2.12 -12.11 0.52
C LYS A 94 1.65 -10.96 -0.33
N THR A 95 1.33 -11.23 -1.58
CA THR A 95 0.87 -10.21 -2.53
C THR A 95 -0.51 -10.55 -3.05
N ILE A 96 -1.35 -9.52 -3.14
CA ILE A 96 -2.71 -9.61 -3.69
C ILE A 96 -2.85 -8.46 -4.68
N ALA A 97 -3.34 -8.77 -5.87
CA ALA A 97 -3.57 -7.77 -6.89
C ALA A 97 -5.01 -7.80 -7.40
#